data_dec76fa743b18bbba9666015126ab89d
#
_entry.id   dec76fa743b18bbba9666015126ab89d
#
_cell.length_a   1.000
_cell.length_b   1.000
_cell.length_c   1.000
_cell.angle_alpha   90.00
_cell.angle_beta   90.00
_cell.angle_gamma   90.00
#
_symmetry.space_group_name_H-M   'P 1'
#
loop_
_entity.id
_entity.type
_entity.pdbx_description
1 polymer ?
#
loop_
_entity_poly.entity_id
_entity_poly.type
_entity_poly.pdbx_seq_one_letter_code
_entity_poly.pdbx_strand_id
1 'polypeptide(L)'
;RDVAPSRGLGDVYKRQYGYSVYALFAMTDAQMRMDMDAVMSYMHEFYFESAAMILTLITVGKMLEAHSKGKTTDALKSLMKLAPKTAVLLRDGKEETVSIEQVKKGDIFIVRPGENIPVDGIVLEGNSAVDEAALTGESIPVDKAEGDKVSAATMNQSGFLRCEATRVGEDTTLSQIIQMVSDAAATKAPIAKVADKVSGVFVPAVISIAVVTMLSLIHISE
;
A
#
# COMPACT_ATOMS: atom_id res chain seq x y z
N ARG A 1 8.86 -12.20 2.82
CA ARG A 1 8.59 -12.61 4.22
C ARG A 1 8.79 -11.38 5.09
N ASP A 2 7.68 -10.65 5.30
CA ASP A 2 7.65 -9.42 6.09
C ASP A 2 7.72 -9.79 7.57
N VAL A 3 8.88 -9.67 8.15
CA VAL A 3 9.03 -9.60 9.62
C VAL A 3 8.70 -8.18 10.00
N ALA A 4 7.42 -7.91 10.26
CA ALA A 4 6.96 -6.59 10.67
C ALA A 4 7.59 -6.19 12.01
N PRO A 5 8.00 -4.91 12.19
CA PRO A 5 8.53 -4.40 13.46
C PRO A 5 7.55 -4.56 14.63
N SER A 6 6.29 -4.82 14.34
CA SER A 6 5.24 -5.16 15.30
C SER A 6 5.45 -6.51 16.02
N ARG A 7 6.30 -7.43 15.51
CA ARG A 7 6.56 -8.70 16.18
C ARG A 7 7.32 -8.53 17.49
N GLY A 8 8.38 -7.72 17.49
CA GLY A 8 9.18 -7.49 18.71
C GLY A 8 8.35 -6.82 19.81
N LEU A 9 7.59 -5.78 19.47
CA LEU A 9 6.67 -5.12 20.41
C LEU A 9 5.51 -6.05 20.82
N GLY A 10 5.04 -6.89 19.87
CA GLY A 10 4.03 -7.90 20.15
C GLY A 10 4.47 -8.93 21.20
N ASP A 11 5.72 -9.35 21.16
CA ASP A 11 6.27 -10.30 22.12
C ASP A 11 6.54 -9.65 23.48
N VAL A 12 6.91 -8.37 23.52
CA VAL A 12 7.14 -7.61 24.77
C VAL A 12 5.84 -7.50 25.57
N TYR A 13 4.75 -7.02 25.00
CA TYR A 13 3.49 -6.87 25.75
C TYR A 13 2.89 -8.22 26.19
N LYS A 14 3.08 -9.28 25.39
CA LYS A 14 2.64 -10.64 25.80
C LYS A 14 3.39 -11.14 27.01
N ARG A 15 4.70 -10.92 27.06
CA ARG A 15 5.52 -11.29 28.23
C ARG A 15 5.15 -10.47 29.45
N GLN A 16 4.99 -9.16 29.30
CA GLN A 16 4.56 -8.28 30.40
C GLN A 16 3.17 -8.67 30.92
N TYR A 17 2.23 -8.95 30.05
CA TYR A 17 0.91 -9.42 30.43
C TYR A 17 0.97 -10.78 31.15
N GLY A 18 1.67 -11.74 30.57
CA GLY A 18 1.86 -13.09 31.17
C GLY A 18 2.51 -13.02 32.54
N TYR A 19 3.57 -12.22 32.69
CA TYR A 19 4.25 -12.01 33.96
C TYR A 19 3.34 -11.33 35.00
N SER A 20 2.58 -10.32 34.60
CA SER A 20 1.63 -9.64 35.50
C SER A 20 0.52 -10.58 35.98
N VAL A 21 0.04 -11.49 35.12
CA VAL A 21 -0.91 -12.53 35.51
C VAL A 21 -0.27 -13.51 36.52
N TYR A 22 0.98 -13.92 36.27
CA TYR A 22 1.72 -14.76 37.24
C TYR A 22 1.88 -14.02 38.58
N ALA A 23 2.33 -12.78 38.58
CA ALA A 23 2.51 -11.96 39.77
C ALA A 23 1.18 -11.80 40.56
N LEU A 24 0.04 -11.68 39.88
CA LEU A 24 -1.28 -11.63 40.49
C LEU A 24 -1.61 -12.91 41.26
N PHE A 25 -1.35 -14.10 40.68
CA PHE A 25 -1.56 -15.36 41.34
C PHE A 25 -0.56 -15.59 42.50
N ALA A 26 0.70 -15.23 42.30
CA ALA A 26 1.73 -15.32 43.33
C ALA A 26 1.43 -14.37 44.53
N MET A 27 0.95 -13.17 44.26
CA MET A 27 0.48 -12.23 45.28
C MET A 27 -0.69 -12.82 46.09
N THR A 28 -1.67 -13.47 45.42
CA THR A 28 -2.82 -14.10 46.08
C THR A 28 -2.36 -15.24 46.98
N ASP A 29 -1.41 -16.07 46.57
CA ASP A 29 -0.83 -17.15 47.35
C ASP A 29 -0.04 -16.61 48.57
N ALA A 30 0.75 -15.55 48.37
CA ALA A 30 1.46 -14.86 49.46
C ALA A 30 0.47 -14.27 50.52
N GLN A 31 -0.66 -13.73 50.05
CA GLN A 31 -1.70 -13.20 50.91
C GLN A 31 -2.34 -14.32 51.76
N MET A 32 -2.59 -15.48 51.20
CA MET A 32 -3.11 -16.66 51.95
C MET A 32 -2.10 -17.15 53.01
N ARG A 33 -0.78 -16.96 52.79
CA ARG A 33 0.28 -17.29 53.75
C ARG A 33 0.57 -16.19 54.78
N MET A 34 -0.16 -15.05 54.67
CA MET A 34 0.06 -13.86 55.51
C MET A 34 1.47 -13.23 55.36
N ASP A 35 2.13 -13.47 54.23
CA ASP A 35 3.47 -12.90 53.90
C ASP A 35 3.28 -11.52 53.24
N MET A 36 3.22 -10.48 54.08
CA MET A 36 2.96 -9.11 53.61
C MET A 36 4.11 -8.51 52.84
N ASP A 37 5.35 -8.95 53.08
CA ASP A 37 6.52 -8.46 52.31
C ASP A 37 6.48 -8.99 50.88
N ALA A 38 6.16 -10.24 50.69
CA ALA A 38 5.98 -10.83 49.37
C ALA A 38 4.78 -10.19 48.61
N VAL A 39 3.66 -9.90 49.31
CA VAL A 39 2.51 -9.20 48.74
C VAL A 39 2.90 -7.82 48.23
N MET A 40 3.63 -7.04 49.00
CA MET A 40 4.10 -5.72 48.61
C MET A 40 5.04 -5.78 47.42
N SER A 41 5.97 -6.75 47.38
CA SER A 41 6.87 -6.96 46.24
C SER A 41 6.11 -7.22 44.95
N TYR A 42 5.18 -8.18 44.93
CA TYR A 42 4.41 -8.52 43.73
C TYR A 42 3.47 -7.39 43.30
N MET A 43 2.97 -6.56 44.21
CA MET A 43 2.10 -5.43 43.91
C MET A 43 2.80 -4.37 43.05
N HIS A 44 4.11 -4.21 43.15
CA HIS A 44 4.92 -3.30 42.34
C HIS A 44 5.38 -3.90 41.03
N GLU A 45 5.11 -5.18 40.78
CA GLU A 45 5.55 -5.88 39.55
C GLU A 45 4.45 -6.04 38.50
N PHE A 46 3.35 -5.29 38.63
CA PHE A 46 2.30 -5.29 37.63
C PHE A 46 2.65 -4.37 36.44
N TYR A 47 2.73 -4.95 35.25
CA TYR A 47 3.03 -4.25 34.01
C TYR A 47 1.83 -4.18 33.06
N PHE A 48 0.60 -4.31 33.59
CA PHE A 48 -0.62 -4.24 32.78
C PHE A 48 -0.77 -2.90 32.04
N GLU A 49 -0.41 -1.79 32.70
CA GLU A 49 -0.46 -0.45 32.09
C GLU A 49 0.48 -0.36 30.90
N SER A 50 1.72 -0.80 31.06
CA SER A 50 2.71 -0.81 29.99
C SER A 50 2.29 -1.70 28.82
N ALA A 51 1.74 -2.88 29.12
CA ALA A 51 1.24 -3.79 28.09
C ALA A 51 0.04 -3.19 27.33
N ALA A 52 -0.90 -2.56 28.05
CA ALA A 52 -2.05 -1.88 27.44
C ALA A 52 -1.62 -0.68 26.59
N MET A 53 -0.64 0.11 27.06
CA MET A 53 -0.12 1.26 26.34
C MET A 53 0.56 0.84 25.02
N ILE A 54 1.38 -0.21 25.05
CA ILE A 54 2.03 -0.74 23.86
C ILE A 54 0.99 -1.23 22.86
N LEU A 55 -0.03 -1.98 23.32
CA LEU A 55 -1.11 -2.48 22.46
C LEU A 55 -1.90 -1.34 21.82
N THR A 56 -2.20 -0.29 22.60
CA THR A 56 -2.90 0.89 22.10
C THR A 56 -2.09 1.61 21.03
N LEU A 57 -0.79 1.84 21.28
CA LEU A 57 0.10 2.50 20.32
C LEU A 57 0.24 1.70 19.02
N ILE A 58 0.35 0.36 19.10
CA ILE A 58 0.39 -0.51 17.92
C ILE A 58 -0.93 -0.39 17.14
N THR A 59 -2.07 -0.40 17.84
CA THR A 59 -3.39 -0.33 17.20
C THR A 59 -3.61 1.01 16.52
N VAL A 60 -3.27 2.12 17.20
CA VAL A 60 -3.34 3.48 16.62
C VAL A 60 -2.41 3.60 15.41
N GLY A 61 -1.18 3.10 15.51
CA GLY A 61 -0.24 3.10 14.39
C GLY A 61 -0.78 2.34 13.17
N LYS A 62 -1.36 1.16 13.38
CA LYS A 62 -1.99 0.37 12.29
C LYS A 62 -3.23 1.06 11.72
N MET A 63 -4.03 1.71 12.54
CA MET A 63 -5.20 2.47 12.11
C MET A 63 -4.79 3.65 11.20
N LEU A 64 -3.78 4.42 11.60
CA LEU A 64 -3.25 5.53 10.81
C LEU A 64 -2.63 5.04 9.49
N GLU A 65 -1.89 3.93 9.52
CA GLU A 65 -1.33 3.30 8.32
C GLU A 65 -2.43 2.87 7.36
N ALA A 66 -3.47 2.20 7.85
CA ALA A 66 -4.60 1.75 7.03
C ALA A 66 -5.36 2.94 6.44
N HIS A 67 -5.59 4.00 7.23
CA HIS A 67 -6.25 5.22 6.75
C HIS A 67 -5.45 5.93 5.65
N SER A 68 -4.14 6.03 5.81
CA SER A 68 -3.25 6.64 4.82
C SER A 68 -3.21 5.84 3.51
N LYS A 69 -3.10 4.51 3.60
CA LYS A 69 -3.11 3.62 2.42
C LYS A 69 -4.47 3.63 1.71
N GLY A 70 -5.57 3.71 2.44
CA GLY A 70 -6.91 3.76 1.87
C GLY A 70 -7.11 4.93 0.92
N LYS A 71 -6.69 6.12 1.28
CA LYS A 71 -6.81 7.32 0.44
C LYS A 71 -6.07 7.20 -0.90
N THR A 72 -4.88 6.63 -0.90
CA THR A 72 -4.09 6.42 -2.12
C THR A 72 -4.75 5.39 -3.04
N THR A 73 -5.27 4.31 -2.48
CA THR A 73 -5.97 3.26 -3.24
C THR A 73 -7.27 3.78 -3.86
N ASP A 74 -7.99 4.65 -3.19
CA ASP A 74 -9.24 5.21 -3.72
C ASP A 74 -8.99 6.20 -4.87
N ALA A 75 -7.91 6.98 -4.83
CA ALA A 75 -7.48 7.82 -5.94
C ALA A 75 -7.12 6.98 -7.18
N LEU A 76 -6.38 5.87 -7.00
CA LEU A 76 -6.06 4.93 -8.08
C LEU A 76 -7.31 4.29 -8.68
N LYS A 77 -8.27 3.87 -7.86
CA LYS A 77 -9.56 3.33 -8.33
C LYS A 77 -10.35 4.34 -9.14
N SER A 78 -10.25 5.63 -8.80
CA SER A 78 -10.93 6.70 -9.55
C SER A 78 -10.30 6.87 -10.93
N LEU A 79 -8.99 6.80 -11.07
CA LEU A 79 -8.31 6.80 -12.38
C LEU A 79 -8.69 5.57 -13.22
N MET A 80 -8.75 4.38 -12.63
CA MET A 80 -9.19 3.16 -13.33
C MET A 80 -10.62 3.24 -13.87
N LYS A 81 -11.51 4.02 -13.24
CA LYS A 81 -12.88 4.23 -13.73
C LYS A 81 -12.96 5.08 -15.00
N LEU A 82 -11.91 5.84 -15.32
CA LEU A 82 -11.85 6.64 -16.55
C LEU A 82 -11.58 5.78 -17.79
N ALA A 83 -10.96 4.61 -17.62
CA ALA A 83 -10.74 3.69 -18.72
C ALA A 83 -12.08 3.06 -19.15
N PRO A 84 -12.47 3.17 -20.45
CA PRO A 84 -13.67 2.53 -20.95
C PRO A 84 -13.53 1.00 -20.89
N LYS A 85 -14.65 0.33 -20.69
CA LYS A 85 -14.68 -1.15 -20.64
C LYS A 85 -14.82 -1.79 -22.01
N THR A 86 -15.19 -1.01 -23.02
CA THR A 86 -15.42 -1.45 -24.40
C THR A 86 -14.71 -0.50 -25.36
N ALA A 87 -14.41 -1.00 -26.54
CA ALA A 87 -13.86 -0.24 -27.67
C ALA A 87 -14.68 -0.56 -28.93
N VAL A 88 -14.82 0.41 -29.83
CA VAL A 88 -15.39 0.20 -31.15
C VAL A 88 -14.26 -0.02 -32.14
N LEU A 89 -14.11 -1.26 -32.61
CA LEU A 89 -13.11 -1.64 -33.61
C LEU A 89 -13.69 -1.59 -35.03
N LEU A 90 -12.83 -1.25 -35.97
CA LEU A 90 -13.14 -1.35 -37.40
C LEU A 90 -12.48 -2.61 -37.96
N ARG A 91 -13.29 -3.67 -38.18
CA ARG A 91 -12.84 -4.92 -38.79
C ARG A 91 -13.57 -5.17 -40.11
N ASP A 92 -12.85 -5.42 -41.17
CA ASP A 92 -13.41 -5.65 -42.51
C ASP A 92 -14.42 -4.56 -42.95
N GLY A 93 -14.16 -3.30 -42.58
CA GLY A 93 -15.04 -2.18 -42.91
C GLY A 93 -16.32 -2.11 -42.08
N LYS A 94 -16.49 -2.95 -41.05
CA LYS A 94 -17.63 -2.95 -40.13
C LYS A 94 -17.18 -2.54 -38.72
N GLU A 95 -18.03 -1.76 -38.08
CA GLU A 95 -17.83 -1.40 -36.66
C GLU A 95 -18.33 -2.54 -35.76
N GLU A 96 -17.48 -2.95 -34.86
CA GLU A 96 -17.77 -3.98 -33.86
C GLU A 96 -17.41 -3.46 -32.47
N THR A 97 -18.35 -3.49 -31.51
CA THR A 97 -18.08 -3.16 -30.11
C THR A 97 -17.57 -4.40 -29.39
N VAL A 98 -16.35 -4.32 -28.90
CA VAL A 98 -15.68 -5.41 -28.19
C VAL A 98 -15.30 -5.00 -26.76
N SER A 99 -15.05 -5.99 -25.89
CA SER A 99 -14.43 -5.73 -24.58
C SER A 99 -13.01 -5.22 -24.78
N ILE A 100 -12.58 -4.30 -23.90
CA ILE A 100 -11.23 -3.72 -23.94
C ILE A 100 -10.13 -4.79 -23.91
N GLU A 101 -10.40 -5.92 -23.25
CA GLU A 101 -9.47 -7.06 -23.14
C GLU A 101 -9.24 -7.80 -24.48
N GLN A 102 -10.13 -7.59 -25.45
CA GLN A 102 -10.06 -8.22 -26.77
C GLN A 102 -9.33 -7.36 -27.79
N VAL A 103 -9.03 -6.11 -27.44
CA VAL A 103 -8.29 -5.19 -28.33
C VAL A 103 -6.84 -5.61 -28.39
N LYS A 104 -6.29 -5.71 -29.59
CA LYS A 104 -4.90 -6.09 -29.84
C LYS A 104 -4.12 -4.93 -30.45
N LYS A 105 -2.81 -4.95 -30.28
CA LYS A 105 -1.91 -4.02 -30.95
C LYS A 105 -2.07 -4.16 -32.49
N GLY A 106 -2.25 -3.02 -33.16
CA GLY A 106 -2.52 -2.96 -34.60
C GLY A 106 -4.02 -2.97 -34.96
N ASP A 107 -4.93 -3.20 -34.01
CA ASP A 107 -6.37 -3.05 -34.25
C ASP A 107 -6.70 -1.58 -34.51
N ILE A 108 -7.62 -1.33 -35.46
CA ILE A 108 -8.11 0.02 -35.76
C ILE A 108 -9.37 0.26 -34.90
N PHE A 109 -9.35 1.31 -34.12
CA PHE A 109 -10.48 1.73 -33.29
C PHE A 109 -10.97 3.14 -33.65
N ILE A 110 -12.23 3.37 -33.33
CA ILE A 110 -12.94 4.61 -33.61
C ILE A 110 -13.32 5.27 -32.28
N VAL A 111 -13.16 6.59 -32.21
CA VAL A 111 -13.55 7.38 -31.06
C VAL A 111 -14.40 8.57 -31.53
N ARG A 112 -15.64 8.64 -31.08
CA ARG A 112 -16.57 9.72 -31.38
C ARG A 112 -16.47 10.85 -30.37
N PRO A 113 -17.00 12.04 -30.68
CA PRO A 113 -17.08 13.11 -29.73
C PRO A 113 -17.77 12.70 -28.43
N GLY A 114 -17.16 13.05 -27.29
CA GLY A 114 -17.67 12.70 -25.95
C GLY A 114 -17.27 11.29 -25.47
N GLU A 115 -16.59 10.48 -26.29
CA GLU A 115 -16.11 9.15 -25.90
C GLU A 115 -14.69 9.21 -25.35
N ASN A 116 -14.40 8.34 -24.40
CA ASN A 116 -13.05 8.14 -23.90
C ASN A 116 -12.25 7.24 -24.84
N ILE A 117 -10.97 7.56 -25.02
CA ILE A 117 -10.03 6.79 -25.83
C ILE A 117 -9.75 5.47 -25.11
N PRO A 118 -9.99 4.31 -25.77
CA PRO A 118 -9.94 3.01 -25.09
C PRO A 118 -8.52 2.51 -24.78
N VAL A 119 -7.59 2.71 -25.70
CA VAL A 119 -6.20 2.25 -25.63
C VAL A 119 -5.26 3.31 -26.21
N ASP A 120 -3.97 3.21 -25.95
CA ASP A 120 -3.00 4.11 -26.57
C ASP A 120 -2.89 3.81 -28.08
N GLY A 121 -2.85 4.88 -28.87
CA GLY A 121 -2.84 4.74 -30.32
C GLY A 121 -2.17 5.89 -31.04
N ILE A 122 -2.21 5.79 -32.37
CA ILE A 122 -1.79 6.85 -33.31
C ILE A 122 -3.01 7.15 -34.19
N VAL A 123 -3.30 8.43 -34.38
CA VAL A 123 -4.38 8.89 -35.26
C VAL A 123 -4.03 8.55 -36.70
N LEU A 124 -4.87 7.77 -37.38
CA LEU A 124 -4.76 7.46 -38.79
C LEU A 124 -5.57 8.43 -39.65
N GLU A 125 -6.69 8.91 -39.10
CA GLU A 125 -7.60 9.81 -39.82
C GLU A 125 -8.45 10.61 -38.83
N GLY A 126 -8.73 11.86 -39.15
CA GLY A 126 -9.56 12.77 -38.37
C GLY A 126 -8.77 13.83 -37.62
N ASN A 127 -9.49 14.81 -37.12
CA ASN A 127 -8.96 15.90 -36.28
C ASN A 127 -9.90 16.09 -35.11
N SER A 128 -9.36 16.26 -33.91
CA SER A 128 -10.15 16.56 -32.73
C SER A 128 -9.33 17.22 -31.64
N ALA A 129 -10.02 17.95 -30.78
CA ALA A 129 -9.50 18.37 -29.50
C ALA A 129 -9.68 17.23 -28.48
N VAL A 130 -8.61 16.80 -27.83
CA VAL A 130 -8.61 15.73 -26.83
C VAL A 130 -8.27 16.31 -25.46
N ASP A 131 -9.12 16.04 -24.49
CA ASP A 131 -8.88 16.43 -23.10
C ASP A 131 -7.98 15.35 -22.43
N GLU A 132 -6.76 15.76 -22.13
CA GLU A 132 -5.76 14.93 -21.47
C GLU A 132 -5.59 15.25 -19.98
N ALA A 133 -6.48 16.08 -19.40
CA ALA A 133 -6.37 16.57 -18.01
C ALA A 133 -6.29 15.45 -16.98
N ALA A 134 -6.94 14.33 -17.23
CA ALA A 134 -6.89 13.16 -16.35
C ALA A 134 -5.48 12.56 -16.19
N LEU A 135 -4.60 12.72 -17.19
CA LEU A 135 -3.24 12.19 -17.20
C LEU A 135 -2.18 13.27 -16.93
N THR A 136 -2.36 14.46 -17.51
CA THR A 136 -1.38 15.55 -17.47
C THR A 136 -1.64 16.58 -16.38
N GLY A 137 -2.90 16.68 -15.93
CA GLY A 137 -3.38 17.75 -15.04
C GLY A 137 -3.64 19.09 -15.75
N GLU A 138 -3.39 19.19 -17.06
CA GLU A 138 -3.63 20.40 -17.84
C GLU A 138 -5.07 20.41 -18.38
N SER A 139 -5.85 21.44 -18.04
CA SER A 139 -7.27 21.53 -18.40
C SER A 139 -7.51 22.03 -19.85
N ILE A 140 -6.46 22.37 -20.60
CA ILE A 140 -6.61 22.85 -21.97
C ILE A 140 -6.57 21.65 -22.91
N PRO A 141 -7.63 21.41 -23.70
CA PRO A 141 -7.64 20.34 -24.70
C PRO A 141 -6.52 20.51 -25.72
N VAL A 142 -5.93 19.40 -26.13
CA VAL A 142 -4.85 19.36 -27.11
C VAL A 142 -5.42 18.93 -28.46
N ASP A 143 -5.13 19.71 -29.50
CA ASP A 143 -5.52 19.35 -30.86
C ASP A 143 -4.71 18.13 -31.33
N LYS A 144 -5.39 17.14 -31.86
CA LYS A 144 -4.83 15.90 -32.44
C LYS A 144 -5.20 15.79 -33.89
N ALA A 145 -4.21 15.52 -34.70
CA ALA A 145 -4.31 15.30 -36.14
C ALA A 145 -3.67 13.96 -36.53
N GLU A 146 -3.74 13.62 -37.82
CA GLU A 146 -3.12 12.44 -38.38
C GLU A 146 -1.63 12.35 -38.01
N GLY A 147 -1.21 11.19 -37.50
CA GLY A 147 0.16 10.93 -37.02
C GLY A 147 0.36 11.22 -35.53
N ASP A 148 -0.55 11.94 -34.87
CA ASP A 148 -0.42 12.25 -33.45
C ASP A 148 -0.76 11.05 -32.56
N LYS A 149 -0.13 11.04 -31.38
CA LYS A 149 -0.38 10.02 -30.35
C LYS A 149 -1.58 10.40 -29.50
N VAL A 150 -2.37 9.41 -29.18
CA VAL A 150 -3.49 9.50 -28.23
C VAL A 150 -3.30 8.48 -27.10
N SER A 151 -3.74 8.85 -25.92
CA SER A 151 -3.56 8.03 -24.70
C SER A 151 -4.88 7.49 -24.20
N ALA A 152 -4.85 6.28 -23.65
CA ALA A 152 -6.00 5.68 -23.00
C ALA A 152 -6.56 6.55 -21.87
N ALA A 153 -7.89 6.53 -21.67
CA ALA A 153 -8.64 7.29 -20.67
C ALA A 153 -8.64 8.83 -20.86
N THR A 154 -8.13 9.36 -21.95
CA THR A 154 -8.36 10.75 -22.36
C THR A 154 -9.70 10.86 -23.11
N MET A 155 -10.31 12.04 -23.12
CA MET A 155 -11.64 12.26 -23.69
C MET A 155 -11.58 13.01 -25.02
N ASN A 156 -12.17 12.41 -26.05
CA ASN A 156 -12.33 13.05 -27.34
C ASN A 156 -13.48 14.09 -27.25
N GLN A 157 -13.23 15.38 -27.54
CA GLN A 157 -14.21 16.43 -27.30
C GLN A 157 -15.03 16.81 -28.55
N SER A 158 -14.42 16.90 -29.72
CA SER A 158 -15.07 17.59 -30.84
C SER A 158 -15.18 16.80 -32.13
N GLY A 159 -14.12 16.15 -32.56
CA GLY A 159 -14.05 15.51 -33.85
C GLY A 159 -14.17 13.98 -33.80
N PHE A 160 -14.15 13.38 -34.98
CA PHE A 160 -14.05 11.93 -35.14
C PHE A 160 -12.58 11.55 -35.27
N LEU A 161 -12.18 10.50 -34.57
CA LEU A 161 -10.82 9.94 -34.65
C LEU A 161 -10.88 8.48 -35.04
N ARG A 162 -10.07 8.09 -36.02
CA ARG A 162 -9.74 6.72 -36.35
C ARG A 162 -8.27 6.48 -35.99
N CYS A 163 -8.03 5.56 -35.08
CA CYS A 163 -6.70 5.35 -34.52
C CYS A 163 -6.26 3.89 -34.64
N GLU A 164 -4.97 3.67 -34.75
CA GLU A 164 -4.36 2.33 -34.63
C GLU A 164 -3.84 2.13 -33.21
N ALA A 165 -4.19 1.00 -32.59
CA ALA A 165 -3.76 0.64 -31.25
C ALA A 165 -2.26 0.32 -31.22
N THR A 166 -1.50 1.06 -30.41
CA THR A 166 -0.05 0.89 -30.26
C THR A 166 0.31 0.17 -28.97
N ARG A 167 -0.45 0.43 -27.89
CA ARG A 167 -0.30 -0.23 -26.58
C ARG A 167 -1.66 -0.60 -26.04
N VAL A 168 -1.77 -1.80 -25.49
CA VAL A 168 -3.02 -2.38 -25.00
C VAL A 168 -2.84 -3.01 -23.62
N GLY A 169 -3.91 -3.15 -22.86
CA GLY A 169 -3.90 -3.80 -21.55
C GLY A 169 -2.97 -3.14 -20.55
N GLU A 170 -2.06 -3.92 -19.97
CA GLU A 170 -1.10 -3.44 -18.96
C GLU A 170 -0.03 -2.50 -19.51
N ASP A 171 0.20 -2.52 -20.83
CA ASP A 171 1.21 -1.67 -21.50
C ASP A 171 0.71 -0.25 -21.81
N THR A 172 -0.57 0.05 -21.56
CA THR A 172 -1.10 1.39 -21.78
C THR A 172 -0.47 2.40 -20.83
N THR A 173 -0.38 3.66 -21.28
CA THR A 173 0.16 4.77 -20.49
C THR A 173 -0.55 4.89 -19.14
N LEU A 174 -1.87 4.77 -19.10
CA LEU A 174 -2.65 4.78 -17.87
C LEU A 174 -2.24 3.63 -16.93
N SER A 175 -2.16 2.40 -17.44
CA SER A 175 -1.78 1.23 -16.64
C SER A 175 -0.38 1.38 -16.05
N GLN A 176 0.58 1.90 -16.82
CA GLN A 176 1.94 2.16 -16.33
C GLN A 176 1.98 3.24 -15.24
N ILE A 177 1.19 4.31 -15.37
CA ILE A 177 1.07 5.34 -14.31
C ILE A 177 0.49 4.71 -13.04
N ILE A 178 -0.58 3.93 -13.14
CA ILE A 178 -1.20 3.24 -12.00
C ILE A 178 -0.19 2.32 -11.33
N GLN A 179 0.58 1.55 -12.09
CA GLN A 179 1.62 0.66 -11.57
C GLN A 179 2.72 1.44 -10.84
N MET A 180 3.25 2.51 -11.44
CA MET A 180 4.27 3.35 -10.81
C MET A 180 3.80 3.96 -9.49
N VAL A 181 2.56 4.46 -9.43
CA VAL A 181 1.99 5.04 -8.19
C VAL A 181 1.75 3.95 -7.15
N SER A 182 1.27 2.77 -7.57
CA SER A 182 1.08 1.62 -6.68
C SER A 182 2.40 1.15 -6.07
N ASP A 183 3.46 1.03 -6.88
CA ASP A 183 4.79 0.63 -6.43
C ASP A 183 5.42 1.68 -5.48
N ALA A 184 5.23 2.96 -5.78
CA ALA A 184 5.66 4.04 -4.91
C ALA A 184 4.94 4.00 -3.55
N ALA A 185 3.63 3.73 -3.55
CA ALA A 185 2.82 3.60 -2.34
C ALA A 185 3.16 2.32 -1.53
N ALA A 186 3.54 1.24 -2.21
CA ALA A 186 3.93 -0.02 -1.58
C ALA A 186 5.37 0.01 -1.03
N THR A 187 6.22 0.92 -1.53
CA THR A 187 7.61 1.03 -1.11
C THR A 187 7.68 1.63 0.29
N LYS A 188 8.13 0.84 1.28
CA LYS A 188 8.43 1.34 2.63
C LYS A 188 9.48 2.45 2.52
N ALA A 189 9.24 3.56 3.23
CA ALA A 189 10.20 4.65 3.29
C ALA A 189 11.61 4.10 3.60
N PRO A 190 12.67 4.58 2.93
CA PRO A 190 14.05 4.09 3.14
C PRO A 190 14.47 4.08 4.60
N ILE A 191 13.96 5.04 5.39
CA ILE A 191 14.23 5.17 6.82
C ILE A 191 13.66 3.98 7.63
N ALA A 192 12.52 3.43 7.24
CA ALA A 192 11.94 2.25 7.91
C ALA A 192 12.80 1.00 7.68
N LYS A 193 13.36 0.83 6.48
CA LYS A 193 14.30 -0.27 6.17
C LYS A 193 15.59 -0.17 7.00
N VAL A 194 16.10 1.04 7.22
CA VAL A 194 17.29 1.27 8.07
C VAL A 194 16.97 0.97 9.52
N ALA A 195 15.82 1.43 10.03
CA ALA A 195 15.37 1.15 11.38
C ALA A 195 15.22 -0.36 11.63
N ASP A 196 14.61 -1.10 10.70
CA ASP A 196 14.45 -2.55 10.77
C ASP A 196 15.82 -3.26 10.82
N LYS A 197 16.78 -2.81 10.00
CA LYS A 197 18.15 -3.38 9.97
C LYS A 197 18.91 -3.12 11.27
N VAL A 198 18.83 -1.90 11.80
CA VAL A 198 19.46 -1.52 13.09
C VAL A 198 18.85 -2.32 14.23
N SER A 199 17.53 -2.40 14.31
CA SER A 199 16.81 -3.18 15.32
C SER A 199 17.17 -4.68 15.26
N GLY A 200 17.34 -5.22 14.07
CA GLY A 200 17.72 -6.62 13.85
C GLY A 200 19.09 -7.00 14.42
N VAL A 201 20.01 -6.05 14.57
CA VAL A 201 21.33 -6.26 15.20
C VAL A 201 21.32 -5.82 16.66
N PHE A 202 20.73 -4.68 16.95
CA PHE A 202 20.75 -4.09 18.29
C PHE A 202 20.03 -4.97 19.33
N VAL A 203 18.86 -5.49 19.03
CA VAL A 203 18.07 -6.29 19.97
C VAL A 203 18.81 -7.58 20.39
N PRO A 204 19.34 -8.42 19.48
CA PRO A 204 20.13 -9.57 19.88
C PRO A 204 21.39 -9.22 20.68
N ALA A 205 22.07 -8.11 20.33
CA ALA A 205 23.25 -7.66 21.06
C ALA A 205 22.91 -7.28 22.53
N VAL A 206 21.84 -6.51 22.75
CA VAL A 206 21.39 -6.12 24.10
C VAL A 206 20.96 -7.35 24.90
N ILE A 207 20.24 -8.30 24.31
CA ILE A 207 19.86 -9.56 24.98
C ILE A 207 21.10 -10.36 25.38
N SER A 208 22.10 -10.46 24.51
CA SER A 208 23.34 -11.16 24.80
C SER A 208 24.10 -10.54 25.97
N ILE A 209 24.21 -9.20 25.99
CA ILE A 209 24.83 -8.46 27.09
C ILE A 209 24.07 -8.71 28.40
N ALA A 210 22.74 -8.63 28.38
CA ALA A 210 21.91 -8.87 29.55
C ALA A 210 22.08 -10.28 30.14
N VAL A 211 22.15 -11.30 29.25
CA VAL A 211 22.39 -12.70 29.68
C VAL A 211 23.78 -12.85 30.29
N VAL A 212 24.81 -12.27 29.68
CA VAL A 212 26.19 -12.32 30.22
C VAL A 212 26.27 -11.63 31.58
N THR A 213 25.63 -10.44 31.71
CA THR A 213 25.58 -9.70 33.00
C THR A 213 24.87 -10.51 34.07
N MET A 214 23.73 -11.14 33.74
CA MET A 214 22.98 -11.98 34.66
C MET A 214 23.82 -13.18 35.13
N LEU A 215 24.49 -13.88 34.21
CA LEU A 215 25.36 -15.00 34.55
C LEU A 215 26.56 -14.57 35.41
N SER A 216 27.15 -13.41 35.12
CA SER A 216 28.24 -12.83 35.91
C SER A 216 27.80 -12.51 37.34
N LEU A 217 26.59 -11.93 37.52
CA LEU A 217 26.04 -11.62 38.86
C LEU A 217 25.77 -12.92 39.67
N ILE A 218 25.25 -13.94 39.05
CA ILE A 218 25.04 -15.24 39.70
C ILE A 218 26.40 -15.84 40.17
N HIS A 219 27.44 -15.74 39.36
CA HIS A 219 28.76 -16.29 39.69
C HIS A 219 29.47 -15.48 40.85
N ILE A 220 29.16 -14.18 40.97
CA ILE A 220 29.73 -13.35 42.05
C ILE A 220 28.99 -13.58 43.38
N SER A 221 27.73 -14.05 43.33
CA SER A 221 26.91 -14.28 44.54
C SER A 221 27.11 -15.67 45.18
N GLU A 222 27.93 -16.56 44.59
CA GLU A 222 28.42 -17.82 45.18
C GLU A 222 29.80 -17.58 45.85
#